data_34fa71a41ef60d9cbd4c217626af328a
#
_entry.id   34fa71a41ef60d9cbd4c217626af328a
#
_cell.length_a   1.000
_cell.length_b   1.000
_cell.length_c   1.000
_cell.angle_alpha   90.00
_cell.angle_beta   90.00
_cell.angle_gamma   90.00
#
_symmetry.space_group_name_H-M   'P 1'
#
loop_
_entity.id
_entity.type
_entity.pdbx_description
1 polymer ?
#
loop_
_entity_poly.entity_id
_entity_poly.type
_entity_poly.pdbx_seq_one_letter_code
_entity_poly.pdbx_strand_id
1 'polypeptide(L)'
;MLEELKKIELHCHLDGSVRPSTVSEILNMPLEAAEKQMCFKEAKKDLNEYLSKFDLPLSIMQDKSGLIRVSKELAEDMKKENIIYAEVRYSPHKSTLKGLSLEEVVDATLEGFNKVEGIKINVILCMMRNFDYNTNLEVIDLAEKYLGKGVCAIDLAGAEGLYPTYTFEDLFIEARKRNIPFTIHAGEADGVDSIKSAIEFGTKRLGHGVKAVEDPSLVEYTCNNQILYEVCPTSNIQTGASLSYDEHQLKTLFKEKCDVCINTDNRTVSNTTLTNEIKIMMSHQGFTINDIRYMFRCALKHAFISEKEYKEYIKKI
;
A
#
# COMPACT_ATOMS: atom_id res chain seq x y z
N MET A 1 -17.78 -13.65 12.37
CA MET A 1 -17.25 -12.56 13.25
C MET A 1 -16.19 -11.70 12.54
N LEU A 2 -15.07 -12.23 12.03
CA LEU A 2 -14.08 -11.42 11.27
C LEU A 2 -14.61 -11.00 9.90
N GLU A 3 -15.38 -11.85 9.24
CA GLU A 3 -16.00 -11.57 7.94
C GLU A 3 -17.00 -10.40 8.01
N GLU A 4 -17.66 -10.23 9.14
CA GLU A 4 -18.64 -9.15 9.38
C GLU A 4 -18.01 -7.84 9.82
N LEU A 5 -16.75 -7.89 10.28
CA LEU A 5 -16.03 -6.70 10.72
C LEU A 5 -15.83 -5.73 9.54
N LYS A 6 -16.20 -4.48 9.75
CA LYS A 6 -15.87 -3.40 8.81
C LYS A 6 -14.38 -3.11 8.88
N LYS A 7 -13.71 -3.10 7.73
CA LYS A 7 -12.26 -3.02 7.62
C LYS A 7 -11.81 -1.77 6.88
N ILE A 8 -10.59 -1.36 7.17
CA ILE A 8 -9.88 -0.25 6.53
C ILE A 8 -8.58 -0.79 5.96
N GLU A 9 -8.27 -0.46 4.71
CA GLU A 9 -7.03 -0.82 4.01
C GLU A 9 -6.31 0.45 3.58
N LEU A 10 -5.10 0.70 4.05
CA LEU A 10 -4.34 1.92 3.71
C LEU A 10 -3.09 1.64 2.86
N HIS A 11 -2.72 0.37 2.68
CA HIS A 11 -1.52 -0.01 1.95
C HIS A 11 -1.79 -1.23 1.07
N CYS A 12 -2.25 -0.97 -0.14
CA CYS A 12 -2.50 -1.99 -1.15
C CYS A 12 -2.11 -1.48 -2.53
N HIS A 13 -1.24 -2.21 -3.25
CA HIS A 13 -0.82 -1.88 -4.60
C HIS A 13 -1.78 -2.47 -5.63
N LEU A 14 -2.20 -1.65 -6.60
CA LEU A 14 -3.11 -2.08 -7.68
C LEU A 14 -2.45 -3.14 -8.57
N ASP A 15 -1.23 -2.88 -9.01
CA ASP A 15 -0.46 -3.76 -9.89
C ASP A 15 -0.06 -5.09 -9.22
N GLY A 16 0.11 -5.10 -7.89
CA GLY A 16 0.34 -6.31 -7.09
C GLY A 16 -0.94 -7.06 -6.69
N SER A 17 -2.12 -6.59 -7.11
CA SER A 17 -3.42 -7.10 -6.65
C SER A 17 -4.36 -7.52 -7.80
N VAL A 18 -3.83 -7.67 -9.01
CA VAL A 18 -4.59 -8.09 -10.20
C VAL A 18 -4.95 -9.57 -10.10
N ARG A 19 -6.20 -9.92 -10.41
CA ARG A 19 -6.65 -11.33 -10.41
C ARG A 19 -5.90 -12.16 -11.46
N PRO A 20 -5.29 -13.31 -11.10
CA PRO A 20 -4.67 -14.21 -12.08
C PRO A 20 -5.65 -14.69 -13.16
N SER A 21 -6.93 -14.86 -12.84
CA SER A 21 -7.97 -15.22 -13.79
C SER A 21 -8.19 -14.16 -14.89
N THR A 22 -8.07 -12.89 -14.54
CA THR A 22 -8.18 -11.78 -15.50
C THR A 22 -6.99 -11.77 -16.47
N VAL A 23 -5.79 -11.99 -15.95
CA VAL A 23 -4.58 -12.12 -16.78
C VAL A 23 -4.67 -13.35 -17.69
N SER A 24 -5.10 -14.49 -17.14
CA SER A 24 -5.33 -15.74 -17.89
C SER A 24 -6.30 -15.53 -19.06
N GLU A 25 -7.41 -14.82 -18.83
CA GLU A 25 -8.41 -14.53 -19.85
C GLU A 25 -7.88 -13.58 -20.93
N ILE A 26 -7.29 -12.43 -20.52
CA ILE A 26 -6.83 -11.39 -21.48
C ILE A 26 -5.67 -11.89 -22.35
N LEU A 27 -4.74 -12.64 -21.75
CA LEU A 27 -3.56 -13.14 -22.45
C LEU A 27 -3.76 -14.52 -23.05
N ASN A 28 -4.95 -15.12 -22.92
CA ASN A 28 -5.28 -16.47 -23.38
C ASN A 28 -4.23 -17.52 -22.94
N MET A 29 -3.91 -17.51 -21.64
CA MET A 29 -2.92 -18.43 -21.04
C MET A 29 -3.59 -19.28 -19.94
N PRO A 30 -3.04 -20.47 -19.60
CA PRO A 30 -3.59 -21.29 -18.52
C PRO A 30 -3.58 -20.53 -17.17
N LEU A 31 -4.65 -20.63 -16.38
CA LEU A 31 -4.76 -19.96 -15.05
C LEU A 31 -3.60 -20.36 -14.14
N GLU A 32 -3.24 -21.64 -14.09
CA GLU A 32 -2.11 -22.11 -13.27
C GLU A 32 -0.78 -21.45 -13.66
N ALA A 33 -0.58 -21.17 -14.94
CA ALA A 33 0.61 -20.48 -15.43
C ALA A 33 0.61 -19.00 -15.02
N ALA A 34 -0.55 -18.34 -15.05
CA ALA A 34 -0.71 -16.99 -14.54
C ALA A 34 -0.43 -16.93 -13.01
N GLU A 35 -1.05 -17.81 -12.22
CA GLU A 35 -0.81 -17.89 -10.78
C GLU A 35 0.67 -18.12 -10.43
N LYS A 36 1.34 -19.03 -11.14
CA LYS A 36 2.77 -19.32 -10.90
C LYS A 36 3.67 -18.10 -11.18
N GLN A 37 3.33 -17.31 -12.20
CA GLN A 37 4.10 -16.13 -12.56
C GLN A 37 3.79 -14.92 -11.67
N MET A 38 2.57 -14.81 -11.14
CA MET A 38 2.12 -13.63 -10.37
C MET A 38 2.23 -13.81 -8.87
N CYS A 39 2.08 -15.04 -8.35
CA CYS A 39 2.05 -15.29 -6.92
C CYS A 39 3.42 -15.75 -6.39
N PHE A 40 3.78 -15.25 -5.23
CA PHE A 40 4.94 -15.66 -4.48
C PHE A 40 4.51 -16.72 -3.45
N LYS A 41 4.86 -17.99 -3.68
CA LYS A 41 4.36 -19.11 -2.84
C LYS A 41 5.29 -19.49 -1.71
N GLU A 42 6.57 -19.12 -1.78
CA GLU A 42 7.57 -19.49 -0.78
C GLU A 42 8.34 -18.25 -0.32
N ALA A 43 8.66 -18.18 0.96
CA ALA A 43 9.52 -17.13 1.52
C ALA A 43 10.95 -17.29 1.00
N LYS A 44 11.23 -16.83 -0.20
CA LYS A 44 12.57 -16.72 -0.76
C LYS A 44 12.98 -15.26 -0.72
N LYS A 45 14.11 -14.97 -0.10
CA LYS A 45 14.67 -13.62 0.07
C LYS A 45 15.30 -13.08 -1.22
N ASP A 46 14.65 -13.26 -2.38
CA ASP A 46 15.14 -12.74 -3.67
C ASP A 46 14.21 -11.61 -4.15
N LEU A 47 14.67 -10.39 -3.98
CA LEU A 47 13.96 -9.18 -4.40
C LEU A 47 13.70 -9.17 -5.91
N ASN A 48 14.61 -9.68 -6.74
CA ASN A 48 14.43 -9.70 -8.20
C ASN A 48 13.30 -10.66 -8.58
N GLU A 49 13.24 -11.84 -7.95
CA GLU A 49 12.13 -12.77 -8.15
C GLU A 49 10.80 -12.16 -7.70
N TYR A 50 10.79 -11.45 -6.55
CA TYR A 50 9.59 -10.75 -6.08
C TYR A 50 9.14 -9.69 -7.08
N LEU A 51 10.05 -8.84 -7.54
CA LEU A 51 9.74 -7.77 -8.51
C LEU A 51 9.27 -8.30 -9.88
N SER A 52 9.77 -9.47 -10.31
CA SER A 52 9.33 -10.08 -11.57
C SER A 52 7.85 -10.48 -11.59
N LYS A 53 7.20 -10.60 -10.41
CA LYS A 53 5.77 -10.94 -10.31
C LYS A 53 4.85 -9.82 -10.82
N PHE A 54 5.36 -8.61 -10.98
CA PHE A 54 4.60 -7.46 -11.48
C PHE A 54 4.56 -7.35 -12.99
N ASP A 55 5.45 -8.02 -13.73
CA ASP A 55 5.56 -7.88 -15.19
C ASP A 55 4.26 -8.28 -15.90
N LEU A 56 3.68 -9.41 -15.49
CA LEU A 56 2.48 -9.94 -16.11
C LEU A 56 1.23 -9.09 -15.82
N PRO A 57 0.94 -8.70 -14.57
CA PRO A 57 -0.11 -7.73 -14.26
C PRO A 57 0.03 -6.42 -15.03
N LEU A 58 1.21 -5.82 -15.04
CA LEU A 58 1.47 -4.56 -15.73
C LEU A 58 1.23 -4.67 -17.24
N SER A 59 1.47 -5.83 -17.86
CA SER A 59 1.27 -6.03 -19.30
C SER A 59 -0.18 -5.82 -19.75
N ILE A 60 -1.17 -6.10 -18.87
CA ILE A 60 -2.59 -5.91 -19.14
C ILE A 60 -3.15 -4.57 -18.65
N MET A 61 -2.34 -3.78 -17.97
CA MET A 61 -2.69 -2.44 -17.47
C MET A 61 -2.22 -1.31 -18.42
N GLN A 62 -1.99 -1.61 -19.70
CA GLN A 62 -1.44 -0.66 -20.67
C GLN A 62 -2.49 0.02 -21.54
N ASP A 63 -3.77 -0.20 -21.28
CA ASP A 63 -4.87 0.46 -21.94
C ASP A 63 -6.03 0.76 -20.96
N LYS A 64 -6.94 1.63 -21.37
CA LYS A 64 -8.08 2.06 -20.51
C LYS A 64 -8.94 0.88 -20.06
N SER A 65 -9.19 -0.07 -20.94
CA SER A 65 -10.06 -1.21 -20.64
C SER A 65 -9.46 -2.12 -19.57
N GLY A 66 -8.16 -2.38 -19.67
CA GLY A 66 -7.42 -3.14 -18.68
C GLY A 66 -7.40 -2.45 -17.32
N LEU A 67 -7.08 -1.15 -17.27
CA LEU A 67 -7.08 -0.36 -16.04
C LEU A 67 -8.45 -0.30 -15.37
N ILE A 68 -9.52 -0.04 -16.15
CA ILE A 68 -10.90 -0.04 -15.63
C ILE A 68 -11.26 -1.40 -15.05
N ARG A 69 -10.90 -2.47 -15.76
CA ARG A 69 -11.23 -3.84 -15.34
C ARG A 69 -10.52 -4.21 -14.05
N VAL A 70 -9.20 -4.05 -13.97
CA VAL A 70 -8.43 -4.46 -12.78
C VAL A 70 -8.81 -3.63 -11.55
N SER A 71 -9.07 -2.33 -11.72
CA SER A 71 -9.50 -1.46 -10.62
C SER A 71 -10.88 -1.84 -10.10
N LYS A 72 -11.84 -2.11 -11.00
CA LYS A 72 -13.17 -2.58 -10.64
C LYS A 72 -13.10 -3.91 -9.87
N GLU A 73 -12.32 -4.86 -10.39
CA GLU A 73 -12.20 -6.19 -9.80
C GLU A 73 -11.55 -6.14 -8.40
N LEU A 74 -10.53 -5.28 -8.19
CA LEU A 74 -9.96 -5.06 -6.87
C LEU A 74 -10.99 -4.48 -5.89
N ALA A 75 -11.78 -3.49 -6.33
CA ALA A 75 -12.85 -2.93 -5.51
C ALA A 75 -13.92 -3.97 -5.13
N GLU A 76 -14.29 -4.86 -6.06
CA GLU A 76 -15.21 -5.96 -5.80
C GLU A 76 -14.67 -6.93 -4.74
N ASP A 77 -13.37 -7.26 -4.82
CA ASP A 77 -12.73 -8.19 -3.88
C ASP A 77 -12.59 -7.56 -2.48
N MET A 78 -12.21 -6.29 -2.40
CA MET A 78 -12.18 -5.55 -1.14
C MET A 78 -13.57 -5.44 -0.50
N LYS A 79 -14.61 -5.16 -1.30
CA LYS A 79 -15.99 -5.11 -0.83
C LYS A 79 -16.48 -6.45 -0.27
N LYS A 80 -16.15 -7.58 -0.91
CA LYS A 80 -16.48 -8.93 -0.40
C LYS A 80 -15.90 -9.20 0.99
N GLU A 81 -14.78 -8.58 1.33
CA GLU A 81 -14.17 -8.65 2.66
C GLU A 81 -14.73 -7.65 3.67
N ASN A 82 -15.76 -6.88 3.33
CA ASN A 82 -16.28 -5.78 4.15
C ASN A 82 -15.26 -4.65 4.39
N ILE A 83 -14.34 -4.42 3.47
CA ILE A 83 -13.53 -3.20 3.47
C ILE A 83 -14.44 -2.06 3.05
N ILE A 84 -14.60 -1.04 3.89
CA ILE A 84 -15.49 0.10 3.65
C ILE A 84 -14.77 1.33 3.16
N TYR A 85 -13.45 1.41 3.41
CA TYR A 85 -12.56 2.44 2.93
C TYR A 85 -11.19 1.84 2.62
N ALA A 86 -10.62 2.22 1.48
CA ALA A 86 -9.26 1.84 1.11
C ALA A 86 -8.51 2.99 0.44
N GLU A 87 -7.18 2.98 0.59
CA GLU A 87 -6.24 3.80 -0.17
C GLU A 87 -5.37 2.86 -1.01
N VAL A 88 -5.63 2.82 -2.31
CA VAL A 88 -4.92 1.96 -3.26
C VAL A 88 -3.85 2.76 -3.97
N ARG A 89 -2.66 2.18 -4.06
CA ARG A 89 -1.49 2.86 -4.63
C ARG A 89 -0.95 2.17 -5.88
N TYR A 90 -0.38 2.94 -6.79
CA TYR A 90 0.33 2.45 -7.99
C TYR A 90 1.12 3.58 -8.64
N SER A 91 2.10 3.23 -9.49
CA SER A 91 2.85 4.21 -10.28
C SER A 91 2.19 4.38 -11.67
N PRO A 92 1.65 5.57 -12.00
CA PRO A 92 0.97 5.77 -13.28
C PRO A 92 1.90 5.61 -14.50
N HIS A 93 3.19 5.95 -14.37
CA HIS A 93 4.16 5.78 -15.46
C HIS A 93 4.32 4.35 -15.94
N LYS A 94 4.08 3.36 -15.06
CA LYS A 94 4.16 1.94 -15.43
C LYS A 94 3.05 1.47 -16.36
N SER A 95 2.02 2.31 -16.62
CA SER A 95 0.88 2.02 -17.49
C SER A 95 0.84 2.86 -18.77
N THR A 96 1.97 3.48 -19.17
CA THR A 96 2.04 4.38 -20.33
C THR A 96 2.70 3.77 -21.57
N LEU A 97 3.16 2.51 -21.52
CA LEU A 97 3.95 1.88 -22.59
C LEU A 97 3.21 1.78 -23.94
N LYS A 98 1.89 1.78 -23.94
CA LYS A 98 1.05 1.77 -25.16
C LYS A 98 0.50 3.16 -25.51
N GLY A 99 1.04 4.22 -24.92
CA GLY A 99 0.77 5.60 -25.30
C GLY A 99 -0.36 6.29 -24.56
N LEU A 100 -0.86 5.73 -23.44
CA LEU A 100 -1.74 6.48 -22.54
C LEU A 100 -0.97 7.65 -21.91
N SER A 101 -1.62 8.79 -21.76
CA SER A 101 -1.12 9.86 -20.90
C SER A 101 -1.30 9.49 -19.42
N LEU A 102 -0.57 10.17 -18.53
CA LEU A 102 -0.69 9.94 -17.08
C LEU A 102 -2.11 10.23 -16.58
N GLU A 103 -2.76 11.27 -17.12
CA GLU A 103 -4.15 11.60 -16.82
C GLU A 103 -5.10 10.48 -17.26
N GLU A 104 -4.93 9.94 -18.46
CA GLU A 104 -5.77 8.84 -18.94
C GLU A 104 -5.63 7.58 -18.09
N VAL A 105 -4.43 7.33 -17.54
CA VAL A 105 -4.20 6.24 -16.60
C VAL A 105 -4.96 6.46 -15.30
N VAL A 106 -4.89 7.66 -14.72
CA VAL A 106 -5.61 8.01 -13.48
C VAL A 106 -7.12 7.98 -13.71
N ASP A 107 -7.61 8.59 -14.79
CA ASP A 107 -9.05 8.63 -15.11
C ASP A 107 -9.62 7.21 -15.26
N ALA A 108 -8.93 6.32 -15.99
CA ALA A 108 -9.36 4.93 -16.16
C ALA A 108 -9.38 4.14 -14.84
N THR A 109 -8.38 4.35 -13.99
CA THR A 109 -8.30 3.71 -12.66
C THR A 109 -9.45 4.17 -11.77
N LEU A 110 -9.70 5.48 -11.69
CA LEU A 110 -10.79 6.04 -10.91
C LEU A 110 -12.16 5.61 -11.46
N GLU A 111 -12.33 5.55 -12.79
CA GLU A 111 -13.54 5.02 -13.41
C GLU A 111 -13.82 3.59 -12.96
N GLY A 112 -12.79 2.72 -12.94
CA GLY A 112 -12.93 1.33 -12.50
C GLY A 112 -13.37 1.22 -11.04
N PHE A 113 -12.72 1.93 -10.12
CA PHE A 113 -13.10 1.95 -8.70
C PHE A 113 -14.51 2.47 -8.47
N ASN A 114 -14.93 3.51 -9.18
CA ASN A 114 -16.25 4.13 -9.03
C ASN A 114 -17.41 3.26 -9.56
N LYS A 115 -17.12 2.16 -10.29
CA LYS A 115 -18.15 1.20 -10.72
C LYS A 115 -18.66 0.29 -9.60
N VAL A 116 -18.04 0.32 -8.42
CA VAL A 116 -18.38 -0.56 -7.29
C VAL A 116 -18.94 0.26 -6.12
N GLU A 117 -20.25 0.21 -5.93
CA GLU A 117 -20.90 0.87 -4.81
C GLU A 117 -20.64 0.17 -3.47
N GLY A 118 -20.71 0.92 -2.36
CA GLY A 118 -20.62 0.40 -1.00
C GLY A 118 -19.22 0.26 -0.44
N ILE A 119 -18.21 0.67 -1.20
CA ILE A 119 -16.83 0.89 -0.76
C ILE A 119 -16.36 2.24 -1.28
N LYS A 120 -15.56 2.96 -0.50
CA LYS A 120 -14.86 4.15 -0.95
C LYS A 120 -13.39 3.82 -1.12
N ILE A 121 -12.85 4.08 -2.31
CA ILE A 121 -11.43 3.92 -2.61
C ILE A 121 -10.87 5.27 -3.06
N ASN A 122 -9.81 5.71 -2.41
CA ASN A 122 -8.97 6.81 -2.86
C ASN A 122 -7.65 6.25 -3.41
N VAL A 123 -7.02 7.00 -4.28
CA VAL A 123 -5.78 6.63 -4.94
C VAL A 123 -4.60 7.39 -4.33
N ILE A 124 -3.49 6.69 -4.11
CA ILE A 124 -2.18 7.24 -3.83
C ILE A 124 -1.30 7.03 -5.06
N LEU A 125 -0.70 8.08 -5.59
CA LEU A 125 0.19 7.99 -6.75
C LEU A 125 1.63 7.76 -6.31
N CYS A 126 2.25 6.67 -6.78
CA CYS A 126 3.62 6.32 -6.40
C CYS A 126 4.66 7.00 -7.29
N MET A 127 5.52 7.80 -6.68
CA MET A 127 6.86 8.06 -7.16
C MET A 127 7.69 6.78 -7.02
N MET A 128 8.62 6.54 -7.93
CA MET A 128 9.43 5.33 -7.93
C MET A 128 10.90 5.67 -7.68
N ARG A 129 11.52 4.93 -6.78
CA ARG A 129 12.93 5.14 -6.39
C ARG A 129 13.92 5.00 -7.54
N ASN A 130 13.60 4.21 -8.56
CA ASN A 130 14.43 4.02 -9.76
C ASN A 130 14.15 5.02 -10.88
N PHE A 131 13.25 5.98 -10.68
CA PHE A 131 12.99 7.06 -11.64
C PHE A 131 13.81 8.31 -11.27
N ASP A 132 14.12 9.10 -12.29
CA ASP A 132 14.79 10.38 -12.09
C ASP A 132 13.86 11.43 -11.42
N TYR A 133 14.44 12.56 -11.04
CA TYR A 133 13.72 13.65 -10.38
C TYR A 133 12.55 14.17 -11.23
N ASN A 134 12.76 14.41 -12.53
CA ASN A 134 11.72 14.99 -13.39
C ASN A 134 10.53 14.04 -13.58
N THR A 135 10.80 12.76 -13.80
CA THR A 135 9.76 11.73 -13.89
C THR A 135 8.94 11.63 -12.60
N ASN A 136 9.60 11.70 -11.44
CA ASN A 136 8.88 11.72 -10.15
C ASN A 136 8.16 13.05 -9.90
N LEU A 137 8.66 14.19 -10.40
CA LEU A 137 7.98 15.48 -10.32
C LEU A 137 6.65 15.46 -11.09
N GLU A 138 6.58 14.78 -12.24
CA GLU A 138 5.32 14.60 -12.98
C GLU A 138 4.25 13.89 -12.14
N VAL A 139 4.63 12.99 -11.23
CA VAL A 139 3.69 12.35 -10.28
C VAL A 139 3.13 13.38 -9.29
N ILE A 140 3.97 14.31 -8.82
CA ILE A 140 3.56 15.39 -7.92
C ILE A 140 2.60 16.34 -8.66
N ASP A 141 2.91 16.72 -9.92
CA ASP A 141 2.05 17.56 -10.76
C ASP A 141 0.67 16.91 -10.98
N LEU A 142 0.68 15.60 -11.25
CA LEU A 142 -0.53 14.82 -11.43
C LEU A 142 -1.35 14.72 -10.13
N ALA A 143 -0.69 14.48 -9.00
CA ALA A 143 -1.35 14.43 -7.70
C ALA A 143 -2.00 15.77 -7.35
N GLU A 144 -1.34 16.91 -7.58
CA GLU A 144 -1.89 18.25 -7.38
C GLU A 144 -3.18 18.46 -8.22
N LYS A 145 -3.14 18.05 -9.49
CA LYS A 145 -4.29 18.16 -10.41
C LYS A 145 -5.51 17.36 -9.94
N TYR A 146 -5.30 16.17 -9.36
CA TYR A 146 -6.35 15.22 -8.97
C TYR A 146 -6.64 15.18 -7.48
N LEU A 147 -5.95 15.98 -6.65
CA LEU A 147 -6.18 16.03 -5.20
C LEU A 147 -7.64 16.37 -4.89
N GLY A 148 -8.27 15.53 -4.07
CA GLY A 148 -9.70 15.63 -3.74
C GLY A 148 -10.66 15.20 -4.85
N LYS A 149 -10.15 14.75 -6.01
CA LYS A 149 -10.94 14.21 -7.13
C LYS A 149 -10.76 12.69 -7.29
N GLY A 150 -10.44 12.01 -6.19
CA GLY A 150 -10.18 10.57 -6.15
C GLY A 150 -8.73 10.24 -5.84
N VAL A 151 -7.77 11.14 -6.09
CA VAL A 151 -6.40 11.06 -5.57
C VAL A 151 -6.33 11.77 -4.23
N CYS A 152 -5.68 11.15 -3.24
CA CYS A 152 -5.59 11.68 -1.88
C CYS A 152 -4.16 11.96 -1.40
N ALA A 153 -3.14 11.36 -2.03
CA ALA A 153 -1.75 11.49 -1.59
C ALA A 153 -0.77 11.00 -2.66
N ILE A 154 0.52 11.14 -2.37
CA ILE A 154 1.61 10.46 -3.06
C ILE A 154 2.35 9.52 -2.11
N ASP A 155 3.16 8.61 -2.69
CA ASP A 155 4.04 7.69 -1.99
C ASP A 155 5.40 7.62 -2.69
N LEU A 156 6.43 7.17 -1.99
CA LEU A 156 7.72 6.78 -2.55
C LEU A 156 7.89 5.27 -2.42
N ALA A 157 7.84 4.55 -3.53
CA ALA A 157 7.90 3.09 -3.56
C ALA A 157 9.09 2.58 -4.40
N GLY A 158 9.33 1.27 -4.37
CA GLY A 158 10.39 0.60 -5.11
C GLY A 158 11.56 0.17 -4.24
N ALA A 159 12.70 -0.18 -4.87
CA ALA A 159 13.83 -0.84 -4.23
C ALA A 159 14.56 0.07 -3.22
N GLU A 160 14.07 0.09 -1.98
CA GLU A 160 14.57 0.94 -0.88
C GLU A 160 16.07 0.71 -0.64
N GLY A 161 16.52 -0.55 -0.59
CA GLY A 161 17.93 -0.86 -0.34
C GLY A 161 18.90 -0.46 -1.44
N LEU A 162 18.42 -0.13 -2.66
CA LEU A 162 19.26 0.35 -3.77
C LEU A 162 19.24 1.88 -3.90
N TYR A 163 18.16 2.52 -3.47
CA TYR A 163 17.92 3.95 -3.62
C TYR A 163 17.53 4.54 -2.26
N PRO A 164 18.51 5.04 -1.48
CA PRO A 164 18.30 5.52 -0.11
C PRO A 164 17.28 6.66 -0.02
N THR A 165 16.47 6.66 1.02
CA THR A 165 15.37 7.62 1.19
C THR A 165 15.84 9.07 1.21
N TYR A 166 16.98 9.38 1.83
CA TYR A 166 17.52 10.75 1.93
C TYR A 166 17.75 11.45 0.57
N THR A 167 17.92 10.68 -0.51
CA THR A 167 18.16 11.23 -1.86
C THR A 167 16.91 11.85 -2.50
N PHE A 168 15.75 11.67 -1.90
CA PHE A 168 14.45 12.15 -2.41
C PHE A 168 13.91 13.39 -1.70
N GLU A 169 14.70 14.04 -0.83
CA GLU A 169 14.28 15.17 -0.01
C GLU A 169 13.63 16.30 -0.85
N ASP A 170 14.25 16.67 -1.97
CA ASP A 170 13.77 17.77 -2.82
C ASP A 170 12.35 17.53 -3.35
N LEU A 171 11.97 16.28 -3.67
CA LEU A 171 10.61 15.92 -4.08
C LEU A 171 9.59 16.13 -2.95
N PHE A 172 9.95 15.79 -1.72
CA PHE A 172 9.07 16.00 -0.57
C PHE A 172 9.01 17.47 -0.12
N ILE A 173 10.08 18.25 -0.33
CA ILE A 173 10.02 19.72 -0.21
C ILE A 173 8.99 20.26 -1.19
N GLU A 174 8.99 19.81 -2.43
CA GLU A 174 8.05 20.25 -3.46
C GLU A 174 6.62 19.83 -3.14
N ALA A 175 6.40 18.58 -2.70
CA ALA A 175 5.09 18.10 -2.27
C ALA A 175 4.51 18.94 -1.11
N ARG A 176 5.35 19.28 -0.11
CA ARG A 176 4.93 20.14 1.02
C ARG A 176 4.55 21.56 0.57
N LYS A 177 5.32 22.16 -0.34
CA LYS A 177 5.00 23.49 -0.90
C LYS A 177 3.61 23.53 -1.55
N ARG A 178 3.19 22.40 -2.15
CA ARG A 178 1.90 22.25 -2.82
C ARG A 178 0.80 21.68 -1.91
N ASN A 179 1.11 21.46 -0.61
CA ASN A 179 0.21 20.86 0.38
C ASN A 179 -0.34 19.48 -0.04
N ILE A 180 0.47 18.68 -0.75
CA ILE A 180 0.11 17.32 -1.15
C ILE A 180 0.45 16.38 0.01
N PRO A 181 -0.53 15.63 0.56
CA PRO A 181 -0.28 14.62 1.57
C PRO A 181 0.59 13.48 1.03
N PHE A 182 1.36 12.81 1.90
CA PHE A 182 2.19 11.71 1.48
C PHE A 182 2.42 10.65 2.57
N THR A 183 2.66 9.44 2.14
CA THR A 183 3.26 8.35 2.89
C THR A 183 4.60 7.98 2.24
N ILE A 184 5.44 7.19 2.92
CA ILE A 184 6.76 6.80 2.37
C ILE A 184 7.03 5.35 2.78
N HIS A 185 7.31 4.47 1.82
CA HIS A 185 7.90 3.17 2.11
C HIS A 185 9.27 3.41 2.74
N ALA A 186 9.45 3.05 4.00
CA ALA A 186 10.71 3.23 4.71
C ALA A 186 10.85 2.21 5.83
N GLY A 187 12.01 1.59 5.96
CA GLY A 187 12.30 0.58 6.98
C GLY A 187 11.68 -0.79 6.67
N GLU A 188 11.65 -1.17 5.41
CA GLU A 188 11.38 -2.52 4.93
C GLU A 188 12.68 -3.21 4.51
N ALA A 189 13.30 -2.72 3.43
CA ALA A 189 14.55 -3.28 2.90
C ALA A 189 15.80 -2.54 3.36
N ASP A 190 15.66 -1.27 3.77
CA ASP A 190 16.71 -0.47 4.41
C ASP A 190 16.40 -0.32 5.91
N GLY A 191 17.34 0.25 6.64
CA GLY A 191 17.30 0.32 8.10
C GLY A 191 16.63 1.57 8.67
N VAL A 192 16.99 1.84 9.91
CA VAL A 192 16.51 2.96 10.73
C VAL A 192 16.73 4.33 10.07
N ASP A 193 17.82 4.51 9.32
CA ASP A 193 18.15 5.79 8.69
C ASP A 193 17.16 6.17 7.58
N SER A 194 16.60 5.18 6.87
CA SER A 194 15.52 5.40 5.91
C SER A 194 14.25 5.95 6.59
N ILE A 195 13.91 5.38 7.76
CA ILE A 195 12.76 5.85 8.55
C ILE A 195 13.00 7.27 9.07
N LYS A 196 14.20 7.55 9.59
CA LYS A 196 14.58 8.91 10.05
C LYS A 196 14.46 9.94 8.94
N SER A 197 14.98 9.62 7.75
CA SER A 197 14.85 10.50 6.57
C SER A 197 13.39 10.76 6.20
N ALA A 198 12.55 9.71 6.18
CA ALA A 198 11.12 9.86 5.90
C ALA A 198 10.43 10.79 6.92
N ILE A 199 10.77 10.66 8.20
CA ILE A 199 10.24 11.52 9.27
C ILE A 199 10.71 12.97 9.11
N GLU A 200 11.99 13.19 8.78
CA GLU A 200 12.54 14.52 8.52
C GLU A 200 11.87 15.20 7.33
N PHE A 201 11.44 14.43 6.32
CA PHE A 201 10.62 14.95 5.22
C PHE A 201 9.21 15.35 5.66
N GLY A 202 8.79 14.98 6.86
CA GLY A 202 7.52 15.38 7.47
C GLY A 202 6.38 14.37 7.30
N THR A 203 6.68 13.11 6.92
CA THR A 203 5.62 12.10 6.86
C THR A 203 4.99 11.84 8.23
N LYS A 204 3.72 11.51 8.21
CA LYS A 204 2.98 11.00 9.39
C LYS A 204 2.58 9.53 9.21
N ARG A 205 3.01 8.92 8.11
CA ARG A 205 2.73 7.53 7.79
C ARG A 205 3.98 6.90 7.17
N LEU A 206 4.31 5.71 7.63
CA LEU A 206 5.42 4.89 7.15
C LEU A 206 4.87 3.63 6.50
N GLY A 207 5.10 3.45 5.21
CA GLY A 207 4.91 2.17 4.57
C GLY A 207 5.86 1.16 5.20
N HIS A 208 5.32 0.08 5.75
CA HIS A 208 5.99 -0.93 6.57
C HIS A 208 6.56 -0.40 7.89
N GLY A 209 7.73 0.22 7.87
CA GLY A 209 8.41 0.79 9.04
C GLY A 209 8.91 -0.23 10.06
N VAL A 210 8.89 -1.54 9.75
CA VAL A 210 9.14 -2.62 10.72
C VAL A 210 10.56 -2.63 11.31
N LYS A 211 11.53 -2.05 10.61
CA LYS A 211 12.91 -1.90 11.09
C LYS A 211 13.07 -0.86 12.21
N ALA A 212 12.04 -0.07 12.51
CA ALA A 212 12.08 0.89 13.61
C ALA A 212 12.41 0.23 14.96
N VAL A 213 12.02 -1.05 15.16
CA VAL A 213 12.29 -1.78 16.41
C VAL A 213 13.79 -1.99 16.70
N GLU A 214 14.65 -1.78 15.70
CA GLU A 214 16.11 -1.84 15.86
C GLU A 214 16.66 -0.62 16.64
N ASP A 215 15.88 0.46 16.76
CA ASP A 215 16.21 1.67 17.53
C ASP A 215 15.04 2.02 18.47
N PRO A 216 15.10 1.64 19.76
CA PRO A 216 14.05 1.95 20.72
C PRO A 216 13.73 3.44 20.87
N SER A 217 14.73 4.31 20.67
CA SER A 217 14.53 5.77 20.74
C SER A 217 13.70 6.28 19.54
N LEU A 218 13.86 5.66 18.37
CA LEU A 218 13.03 5.95 17.20
C LEU A 218 11.59 5.47 17.42
N VAL A 219 11.40 4.29 18.01
CA VAL A 219 10.06 3.79 18.36
C VAL A 219 9.38 4.76 19.33
N GLU A 220 10.06 5.17 20.40
CA GLU A 220 9.53 6.16 21.35
C GLU A 220 9.16 7.47 20.64
N TYR A 221 10.05 7.97 19.77
CA TYR A 221 9.80 9.19 19.00
C TYR A 221 8.55 9.08 18.12
N THR A 222 8.42 7.99 17.36
CA THR A 222 7.29 7.78 16.44
C THR A 222 5.96 7.62 17.18
N CYS A 223 5.94 6.91 18.31
CA CYS A 223 4.76 6.78 19.14
C CYS A 223 4.33 8.14 19.72
N ASN A 224 5.27 8.92 20.28
CA ASN A 224 5.00 10.23 20.88
C ASN A 224 4.52 11.25 19.82
N ASN A 225 4.98 11.14 18.59
CA ASN A 225 4.59 12.02 17.47
C ASN A 225 3.42 11.47 16.63
N GLN A 226 2.80 10.37 17.07
CA GLN A 226 1.65 9.75 16.43
C GLN A 226 1.90 9.48 14.93
N ILE A 227 3.01 8.82 14.62
CA ILE A 227 3.33 8.38 13.26
C ILE A 227 2.77 6.96 13.08
N LEU A 228 1.97 6.75 12.02
CA LEU A 228 1.37 5.45 11.72
C LEU A 228 2.37 4.53 11.02
N TYR A 229 2.38 3.27 11.42
CA TYR A 229 3.04 2.18 10.71
C TYR A 229 2.01 1.39 9.88
N GLU A 230 2.17 1.37 8.56
CA GLU A 230 1.35 0.60 7.63
C GLU A 230 1.95 -0.81 7.45
N VAL A 231 1.71 -1.68 8.42
CA VAL A 231 2.36 -3.00 8.50
C VAL A 231 1.72 -3.99 7.54
N CYS A 232 2.54 -4.73 6.79
CA CYS A 232 2.11 -5.72 5.80
C CYS A 232 2.73 -7.09 6.12
N PRO A 233 2.13 -7.89 7.03
CA PRO A 233 2.80 -9.03 7.65
C PRO A 233 3.33 -10.07 6.65
N THR A 234 2.50 -10.53 5.72
CA THR A 234 2.92 -11.55 4.74
C THR A 234 4.00 -11.03 3.82
N SER A 235 3.86 -9.80 3.30
CA SER A 235 4.88 -9.17 2.47
C SER A 235 6.20 -9.02 3.23
N ASN A 236 6.18 -8.56 4.48
CA ASN A 236 7.38 -8.40 5.30
C ASN A 236 8.15 -9.71 5.51
N ILE A 237 7.47 -10.86 5.55
CA ILE A 237 8.14 -12.16 5.61
C ILE A 237 8.70 -12.54 4.24
N GLN A 238 7.94 -12.32 3.17
CA GLN A 238 8.36 -12.67 1.81
C GLN A 238 9.58 -11.86 1.36
N THR A 239 9.65 -10.57 1.70
CA THR A 239 10.79 -9.68 1.41
C THR A 239 11.95 -9.84 2.39
N GLY A 240 11.74 -10.58 3.49
CA GLY A 240 12.74 -10.81 4.53
C GLY A 240 12.91 -9.67 5.52
N ALA A 241 12.00 -8.70 5.53
CA ALA A 241 11.93 -7.63 6.53
C ALA A 241 11.57 -8.17 7.93
N SER A 242 10.86 -9.30 7.98
CA SER A 242 10.53 -10.06 9.20
C SER A 242 10.92 -11.53 9.07
N LEU A 243 11.30 -12.16 10.18
CA LEU A 243 11.77 -13.56 10.18
C LEU A 243 10.62 -14.55 10.07
N SER A 244 9.55 -14.33 10.84
CA SER A 244 8.37 -15.18 10.91
C SER A 244 7.16 -14.39 11.42
N TYR A 245 5.95 -14.98 11.33
CA TYR A 245 4.75 -14.37 11.90
C TYR A 245 4.81 -14.28 13.43
N ASP A 246 5.42 -15.25 14.11
CA ASP A 246 5.55 -15.26 15.56
C ASP A 246 6.48 -14.16 16.08
N GLU A 247 7.53 -13.85 15.33
CA GLU A 247 8.56 -12.84 15.66
C GLU A 247 8.33 -11.51 14.93
N HIS A 248 7.18 -11.34 14.29
CA HIS A 248 6.88 -10.12 13.53
C HIS A 248 6.81 -8.89 14.45
N GLN A 249 7.40 -7.79 14.01
CA GLN A 249 7.59 -6.56 14.79
C GLN A 249 6.27 -5.86 15.17
N LEU A 250 5.15 -6.19 14.52
CA LEU A 250 3.84 -5.59 14.79
C LEU A 250 3.47 -5.65 16.28
N LYS A 251 3.72 -6.80 16.94
CA LYS A 251 3.40 -6.96 18.37
C LYS A 251 4.24 -6.04 19.26
N THR A 252 5.51 -5.84 18.92
CA THR A 252 6.39 -4.92 19.64
C THR A 252 5.89 -3.49 19.50
N LEU A 253 5.67 -3.01 18.27
CA LEU A 253 5.14 -1.67 18.00
C LEU A 253 3.79 -1.43 18.70
N PHE A 254 2.90 -2.42 18.65
CA PHE A 254 1.60 -2.33 19.31
C PHE A 254 1.71 -2.24 20.84
N LYS A 255 2.62 -3.03 21.46
CA LYS A 255 2.87 -2.99 22.91
C LYS A 255 3.45 -1.64 23.37
N GLU A 256 4.31 -1.04 22.56
CA GLU A 256 4.85 0.30 22.78
C GLU A 256 3.81 1.41 22.54
N LYS A 257 2.56 1.04 22.18
CA LYS A 257 1.44 1.95 21.93
C LYS A 257 1.62 2.86 20.71
N CYS A 258 2.40 2.43 19.74
CA CYS A 258 2.48 3.10 18.47
C CYS A 258 1.17 2.94 17.69
N ASP A 259 0.83 3.92 16.88
CA ASP A 259 -0.25 3.79 15.91
C ASP A 259 0.19 2.80 14.82
N VAL A 260 -0.52 1.69 14.68
CA VAL A 260 -0.24 0.64 13.70
C VAL A 260 -1.51 0.22 12.98
N CYS A 261 -1.41 -0.20 11.73
CA CYS A 261 -2.49 -0.89 11.01
C CYS A 261 -1.95 -2.07 10.21
N ILE A 262 -2.82 -3.07 9.98
CA ILE A 262 -2.51 -4.26 9.18
C ILE A 262 -3.04 -4.01 7.76
N ASN A 263 -2.22 -4.35 6.76
CA ASN A 263 -2.51 -4.16 5.34
C ASN A 263 -2.02 -5.35 4.52
N THR A 264 -2.42 -5.41 3.25
CA THR A 264 -2.08 -6.53 2.35
C THR A 264 -0.85 -6.28 1.49
N ASP A 265 -0.47 -5.02 1.25
CA ASP A 265 0.56 -4.63 0.29
C ASP A 265 0.20 -5.09 -1.14
N ASN A 266 0.46 -6.34 -1.48
CA ASN A 266 0.27 -6.93 -2.80
C ASN A 266 -0.59 -8.20 -2.69
N ARG A 267 -1.92 -8.08 -2.82
CA ARG A 267 -2.88 -9.17 -2.56
C ARG A 267 -2.60 -10.43 -3.37
N THR A 268 -2.32 -10.27 -4.65
CA THR A 268 -2.03 -11.40 -5.57
C THR A 268 -0.60 -11.86 -5.43
N VAL A 269 0.36 -10.95 -5.45
CA VAL A 269 1.78 -11.33 -5.33
C VAL A 269 2.02 -12.04 -4.00
N SER A 270 1.53 -11.51 -2.90
CA SER A 270 1.66 -12.13 -1.57
C SER A 270 0.65 -13.26 -1.31
N ASN A 271 -0.26 -13.52 -2.26
CA ASN A 271 -1.32 -14.53 -2.14
C ASN A 271 -2.10 -14.42 -0.82
N THR A 272 -2.55 -13.21 -0.51
CA THR A 272 -3.22 -12.90 0.75
C THR A 272 -4.43 -11.99 0.58
N THR A 273 -5.19 -11.82 1.65
CA THR A 273 -6.32 -10.89 1.77
C THR A 273 -6.21 -10.20 3.13
N LEU A 274 -6.84 -9.04 3.31
CA LEU A 274 -6.81 -8.33 4.60
C LEU A 274 -7.39 -9.20 5.73
N THR A 275 -8.44 -9.95 5.43
CA THR A 275 -9.03 -10.90 6.39
C THR A 275 -8.04 -12.01 6.76
N ASN A 276 -7.23 -12.48 5.80
CA ASN A 276 -6.20 -13.49 6.03
C ASN A 276 -5.05 -12.92 6.86
N GLU A 277 -4.53 -11.73 6.56
CA GLU A 277 -3.50 -11.04 7.34
C GLU A 277 -3.93 -10.93 8.82
N ILE A 278 -5.18 -10.51 9.07
CA ILE A 278 -5.73 -10.42 10.42
C ILE A 278 -5.78 -11.79 11.10
N LYS A 279 -6.28 -12.84 10.41
CA LYS A 279 -6.36 -14.21 10.96
C LYS A 279 -4.98 -14.73 11.36
N ILE A 280 -3.99 -14.52 10.49
CA ILE A 280 -2.60 -14.92 10.74
C ILE A 280 -2.06 -14.22 12.00
N MET A 281 -2.19 -12.89 12.08
CA MET A 281 -1.66 -12.13 13.20
C MET A 281 -2.39 -12.42 14.52
N MET A 282 -3.70 -12.68 14.49
CA MET A 282 -4.44 -13.15 15.65
C MET A 282 -3.93 -14.53 16.12
N SER A 283 -3.67 -15.45 15.19
CA SER A 283 -3.21 -16.80 15.51
C SER A 283 -1.78 -16.82 16.05
N HIS A 284 -0.86 -16.10 15.40
CA HIS A 284 0.58 -16.15 15.74
C HIS A 284 0.96 -15.20 16.87
N GLN A 285 0.35 -14.01 16.92
CA GLN A 285 0.73 -13.00 17.91
C GLN A 285 -0.32 -12.77 19.00
N GLY A 286 -1.46 -13.47 18.94
CA GLY A 286 -2.49 -13.46 19.97
C GLY A 286 -3.28 -12.16 20.05
N PHE A 287 -3.36 -11.39 18.95
CA PHE A 287 -4.23 -10.21 18.89
C PHE A 287 -5.70 -10.61 19.05
N THR A 288 -6.44 -9.80 19.79
CA THR A 288 -7.88 -9.94 19.95
C THR A 288 -8.65 -9.14 18.90
N ILE A 289 -9.92 -9.42 18.75
CA ILE A 289 -10.80 -8.64 17.87
C ILE A 289 -10.85 -7.14 18.27
N ASN A 290 -10.67 -6.83 19.56
CA ASN A 290 -10.64 -5.46 20.04
C ASN A 290 -9.33 -4.76 19.65
N ASP A 291 -8.21 -5.48 19.63
CA ASP A 291 -6.92 -4.95 19.13
C ASP A 291 -7.03 -4.64 17.64
N ILE A 292 -7.66 -5.52 16.85
CA ILE A 292 -7.88 -5.29 15.42
C ILE A 292 -8.79 -4.06 15.20
N ARG A 293 -9.86 -3.90 15.96
CA ARG A 293 -10.69 -2.69 15.89
C ARG A 293 -9.91 -1.42 16.26
N TYR A 294 -9.03 -1.51 17.25
CA TYR A 294 -8.15 -0.39 17.60
C TYR A 294 -7.22 -0.04 16.43
N MET A 295 -6.59 -1.02 15.77
CA MET A 295 -5.75 -0.80 14.60
C MET A 295 -6.52 -0.14 13.44
N PHE A 296 -7.79 -0.50 13.21
CA PHE A 296 -8.62 0.19 12.21
C PHE A 296 -8.96 1.63 12.60
N ARG A 297 -9.09 1.91 13.91
CA ARG A 297 -9.25 3.30 14.38
C ARG A 297 -7.97 4.10 14.17
N CYS A 298 -6.80 3.50 14.41
CA CYS A 298 -5.52 4.11 14.06
C CYS A 298 -5.43 4.37 12.55
N ALA A 299 -5.78 3.38 11.71
CA ALA A 299 -5.83 3.54 10.27
C ALA A 299 -6.70 4.74 9.86
N LEU A 300 -7.94 4.82 10.34
CA LEU A 300 -8.85 5.92 10.02
C LEU A 300 -8.34 7.29 10.49
N LYS A 301 -7.71 7.35 11.66
CA LYS A 301 -7.12 8.58 12.20
C LYS A 301 -6.07 9.17 11.26
N HIS A 302 -5.35 8.32 10.56
CA HIS A 302 -4.27 8.69 9.65
C HIS A 302 -4.64 8.62 8.17
N ALA A 303 -5.86 8.17 7.83
CA ALA A 303 -6.33 8.13 6.46
C ALA A 303 -6.38 9.53 5.83
N PHE A 304 -6.06 9.64 4.54
CA PHE A 304 -6.13 10.90 3.81
C PHE A 304 -7.56 11.22 3.39
N ILE A 305 -8.41 11.47 4.41
CA ILE A 305 -9.83 11.79 4.28
C ILE A 305 -10.19 13.09 5.00
N SER A 306 -11.34 13.63 4.65
CA SER A 306 -11.90 14.78 5.36
C SER A 306 -12.37 14.39 6.77
N GLU A 307 -12.43 15.38 7.68
CA GLU A 307 -12.98 15.16 9.04
C GLU A 307 -14.43 14.67 9.01
N LYS A 308 -15.21 15.05 8.00
CA LYS A 308 -16.58 14.58 7.80
C LYS A 308 -16.59 13.07 7.51
N GLU A 309 -15.75 12.59 6.59
CA GLU A 309 -15.62 11.17 6.25
C GLU A 309 -15.08 10.37 7.45
N TYR A 310 -14.08 10.90 8.16
CA TYR A 310 -13.60 10.28 9.40
C TYR A 310 -14.74 10.05 10.41
N LYS A 311 -15.55 11.08 10.68
CA LYS A 311 -16.70 10.98 11.61
C LYS A 311 -17.77 10.00 11.13
N GLU A 312 -17.89 9.79 9.84
CA GLU A 312 -18.79 8.79 9.27
C GLU A 312 -18.25 7.36 9.44
N TYR A 313 -16.98 7.12 9.09
CA TYR A 313 -16.40 5.77 9.12
C TYR A 313 -16.14 5.29 10.54
N ILE A 314 -15.69 6.14 11.45
CA ILE A 314 -15.38 5.75 12.83
C ILE A 314 -16.59 5.19 13.60
N LYS A 315 -17.81 5.59 13.20
CA LYS A 315 -19.06 5.05 13.78
C LYS A 315 -19.39 3.65 13.30
N LYS A 316 -18.75 3.18 12.22
CA LYS A 316 -19.00 1.89 11.60
C LYS A 316 -18.03 0.80 12.09
N ILE A 317 -16.94 1.16 12.81
CA ILE A 317 -15.89 0.33 13.40
C ILE A 317 -16.05 0.23 14.91
#